data_05efbbf401c21f2a6f27ac42a93a46a7
#
_entry.id   05efbbf401c21f2a6f27ac42a93a46a7
#
_cell.length_a   1.000
_cell.length_b   1.000
_cell.length_c   1.000
_cell.angle_alpha   90.00
_cell.angle_beta   90.00
_cell.angle_gamma   90.00
#
_symmetry.space_group_name_H-M   'P 1'
#
loop_
_entity.id
_entity.type
_entity.pdbx_description
1 polymer ?
#
loop_
_entity_poly.entity_id
_entity_poly.type
_entity_poly.pdbx_seq_one_letter_code
_entity_poly.pdbx_strand_id
1 'polypeptide(L)'
;SFFTFIFMFTMFFGGGMIPEYMLINSLGMLDTIWSLILPLSFSAFNLLILRTSISSNIPVSLEESARMDGAGHFRILFSIVLPLSKPILATLSLFYAVGRWNAYQDALFYIKHNVDLRPLQLKLYYLVVQASESFQLEMTQVSLSNPEVLKAACVVFATLPIICVYPFIQKYFVQGVMLGAIKE
;
A
#
# COMPACT_ATOMS: atom_id res chain seq x y z
N SER A 1 -17.84 -17.89 -4.26
CA SER A 1 -18.82 -17.15 -5.08
C SER A 1 -18.17 -16.62 -6.36
N PHE A 2 -18.98 -16.33 -7.38
CA PHE A 2 -18.50 -15.84 -8.69
C PHE A 2 -17.59 -14.59 -8.58
N PHE A 3 -17.96 -13.63 -7.76
CA PHE A 3 -17.14 -12.45 -7.52
C PHE A 3 -15.75 -12.76 -6.95
N THR A 4 -15.65 -13.74 -6.06
CA THR A 4 -14.35 -14.17 -5.51
C THR A 4 -13.44 -14.70 -6.61
N PHE A 5 -14.00 -15.48 -7.54
CA PHE A 5 -13.26 -15.99 -8.69
C PHE A 5 -12.73 -14.85 -9.58
N ILE A 6 -13.56 -13.84 -9.87
CA ILE A 6 -13.13 -12.67 -10.65
C ILE A 6 -11.94 -11.97 -9.96
N PHE A 7 -12.02 -11.70 -8.65
CA PHE A 7 -10.93 -11.06 -7.92
C PHE A 7 -9.67 -11.92 -7.86
N MET A 8 -9.80 -13.24 -7.70
CA MET A 8 -8.66 -14.14 -7.78
C MET A 8 -8.03 -14.15 -9.19
N PHE A 9 -8.86 -14.14 -10.23
CA PHE A 9 -8.37 -14.08 -11.60
C PHE A 9 -7.53 -12.80 -11.84
N THR A 10 -8.01 -11.64 -11.43
CA THR A 10 -7.25 -10.37 -11.57
C THR A 10 -5.95 -10.34 -10.77
N MET A 11 -5.84 -11.14 -9.72
CA MET A 11 -4.62 -11.25 -8.93
C MET A 11 -3.50 -12.01 -9.67
N PHE A 12 -3.86 -13.03 -10.45
CA PHE A 12 -2.89 -13.87 -11.19
C PHE A 12 -2.66 -13.39 -12.62
N PHE A 13 -3.62 -12.69 -13.22
CA PHE A 13 -3.54 -12.21 -14.60
C PHE A 13 -3.47 -10.69 -14.64
N GLY A 14 -2.26 -10.15 -14.65
CA GLY A 14 -1.98 -8.73 -14.85
C GLY A 14 -1.51 -8.47 -16.28
N GLY A 15 -1.85 -7.32 -16.84
CA GLY A 15 -1.41 -6.90 -18.19
C GLY A 15 0.09 -6.57 -18.26
N GLY A 16 0.73 -6.36 -17.12
CA GLY A 16 2.11 -5.91 -17.03
C GLY A 16 2.25 -4.39 -17.17
N MET A 17 3.47 -3.90 -16.96
CA MET A 17 3.78 -2.48 -16.85
C MET A 17 3.50 -1.68 -18.14
N ILE A 18 3.75 -2.25 -19.32
CA ILE A 18 3.59 -1.53 -20.59
C ILE A 18 2.11 -1.23 -20.88
N PRO A 19 1.18 -2.21 -20.87
CA PRO A 19 -0.25 -1.95 -21.01
C PRO A 19 -0.80 -0.99 -19.96
N GLU A 20 -0.34 -1.09 -18.72
CA GLU A 20 -0.77 -0.18 -17.64
C GLU A 20 -0.32 1.26 -17.92
N TYR A 21 0.92 1.47 -18.34
CA TYR A 21 1.42 2.78 -18.76
C TYR A 21 0.61 3.34 -19.93
N MET A 22 0.31 2.52 -20.94
CA MET A 22 -0.49 2.93 -22.09
C MET A 22 -1.90 3.35 -21.68
N LEU A 23 -2.52 2.63 -20.77
CA LEU A 23 -3.84 2.97 -20.22
C LEU A 23 -3.80 4.33 -19.51
N ILE A 24 -2.86 4.53 -18.58
CA ILE A 24 -2.71 5.79 -17.84
C ILE A 24 -2.44 6.96 -18.79
N ASN A 25 -1.62 6.75 -19.81
CA ASN A 25 -1.37 7.74 -20.83
C ASN A 25 -2.63 8.06 -21.65
N SER A 26 -3.38 7.06 -22.08
CA SER A 26 -4.62 7.25 -22.86
C SER A 26 -5.71 7.98 -22.07
N LEU A 27 -5.72 7.84 -20.75
CA LEU A 27 -6.62 8.55 -19.83
C LEU A 27 -6.15 9.98 -19.53
N GLY A 28 -4.99 10.41 -20.05
CA GLY A 28 -4.43 11.74 -19.78
C GLY A 28 -4.00 11.95 -18.33
N MET A 29 -3.69 10.88 -17.61
CA MET A 29 -3.36 10.93 -16.18
C MET A 29 -1.87 11.10 -15.90
N LEU A 30 -0.98 11.04 -16.90
CA LEU A 30 0.45 11.27 -16.71
C LEU A 30 0.70 12.66 -16.09
N ASP A 31 1.76 12.76 -15.29
CA ASP A 31 2.16 13.98 -14.58
C ASP A 31 1.08 14.55 -13.63
N THR A 32 0.13 13.71 -13.20
CA THR A 32 -0.91 14.07 -12.21
C THR A 32 -0.84 13.17 -10.98
N ILE A 33 -1.37 13.65 -9.86
CA ILE A 33 -1.46 12.85 -8.63
C ILE A 33 -2.34 11.60 -8.82
N TRP A 34 -3.29 11.64 -9.73
CA TRP A 34 -4.21 10.53 -10.00
C TRP A 34 -3.51 9.30 -10.55
N SER A 35 -2.43 9.47 -11.33
CA SER A 35 -1.61 8.36 -11.81
C SER A 35 -0.93 7.60 -10.68
N LEU A 36 -0.70 8.24 -9.55
CA LEU A 36 -0.10 7.62 -8.35
C LEU A 36 -1.15 7.01 -7.41
N ILE A 37 -2.39 7.51 -7.43
CA ILE A 37 -3.43 7.07 -6.49
C ILE A 37 -4.25 5.91 -7.08
N LEU A 38 -4.78 6.07 -8.30
CA LEU A 38 -5.78 5.15 -8.86
C LEU A 38 -5.26 3.73 -9.11
N PRO A 39 -4.10 3.50 -9.74
CA PRO A 39 -3.63 2.15 -10.05
C PRO A 39 -3.48 1.27 -8.81
N LEU A 40 -3.07 1.87 -7.71
CA LEU A 40 -2.77 1.17 -6.47
C LEU A 40 -3.85 1.37 -5.37
N SER A 41 -4.97 2.00 -5.68
CA SER A 41 -6.07 2.21 -4.72
C SER A 41 -6.78 0.91 -4.36
N PHE A 42 -6.71 -0.09 -5.22
CA PHE A 42 -7.36 -1.38 -5.05
C PHE A 42 -6.37 -2.53 -5.09
N SER A 43 -6.47 -3.44 -4.12
CA SER A 43 -5.71 -4.70 -4.09
C SER A 43 -6.68 -5.86 -3.90
N ALA A 44 -6.76 -6.75 -4.89
CA ALA A 44 -7.58 -7.96 -4.82
C ALA A 44 -7.16 -8.84 -3.63
N PHE A 45 -5.87 -8.93 -3.34
CA PHE A 45 -5.33 -9.64 -2.19
C PHE A 45 -5.87 -9.09 -0.86
N ASN A 46 -5.77 -7.78 -0.65
CA ASN A 46 -6.26 -7.13 0.56
C ASN A 46 -7.80 -7.27 0.72
N LEU A 47 -8.53 -7.20 -0.40
CA LEU A 47 -9.97 -7.43 -0.39
C LEU A 47 -10.32 -8.86 0.04
N LEU A 48 -9.59 -9.87 -0.44
CA LEU A 48 -9.82 -11.26 -0.07
C LEU A 48 -9.51 -11.51 1.41
N ILE A 49 -8.44 -10.91 1.94
CA ILE A 49 -8.11 -10.96 3.37
C ILE A 49 -9.25 -10.35 4.19
N LEU A 50 -9.70 -9.14 3.83
CA LEU A 50 -10.80 -8.46 4.51
C LEU A 50 -12.08 -9.32 4.51
N ARG A 51 -12.46 -9.82 3.35
CA ARG A 51 -13.65 -10.68 3.19
C ARG A 51 -13.55 -11.93 4.05
N THR A 52 -12.42 -12.62 4.02
CA THR A 52 -12.22 -13.85 4.81
C THR A 52 -12.28 -13.55 6.30
N SER A 53 -11.63 -12.48 6.75
CA SER A 53 -11.64 -12.06 8.15
C SER A 53 -13.07 -11.71 8.62
N ILE A 54 -13.84 -10.96 7.84
CA ILE A 54 -15.24 -10.63 8.15
C ILE A 54 -16.06 -11.91 8.27
N SER A 55 -15.96 -12.80 7.28
CA SER A 55 -16.73 -14.06 7.23
C SER A 55 -16.39 -15.02 8.39
N SER A 56 -15.15 -14.98 8.89
CA SER A 56 -14.71 -15.85 9.99
C SER A 56 -15.02 -15.29 11.38
N ASN A 57 -15.02 -13.96 11.52
CA ASN A 57 -15.11 -13.33 12.85
C ASN A 57 -16.51 -12.79 13.16
N ILE A 58 -17.37 -12.61 12.16
CA ILE A 58 -18.73 -12.10 12.39
C ILE A 58 -19.74 -13.22 12.15
N PRO A 59 -20.41 -13.70 13.22
CA PRO A 59 -21.45 -14.73 13.09
C PRO A 59 -22.62 -14.24 12.23
N VAL A 60 -23.13 -15.12 11.37
CA VAL A 60 -24.29 -14.83 10.53
C VAL A 60 -25.53 -14.49 11.38
N SER A 61 -25.69 -15.12 12.54
CA SER A 61 -26.78 -14.86 13.48
C SER A 61 -26.85 -13.39 13.93
N LEU A 62 -25.73 -12.69 14.02
CA LEU A 62 -25.70 -11.27 14.39
C LEU A 62 -26.32 -10.40 13.27
N GLU A 63 -26.02 -10.74 12.01
CA GLU A 63 -26.62 -10.07 10.84
C GLU A 63 -28.12 -10.36 10.75
N GLU A 64 -28.53 -11.61 10.97
CA GLU A 64 -29.94 -12.02 10.96
C GLU A 64 -30.74 -11.32 12.05
N SER A 65 -30.22 -11.25 13.28
CA SER A 65 -30.87 -10.51 14.38
C SER A 65 -31.05 -9.04 14.05
N ALA A 66 -30.02 -8.39 13.50
CA ALA A 66 -30.12 -6.98 13.10
C ALA A 66 -31.14 -6.76 11.98
N ARG A 67 -31.30 -7.71 11.07
CA ARG A 67 -32.33 -7.66 10.03
C ARG A 67 -33.73 -7.81 10.60
N MET A 68 -33.92 -8.68 11.59
CA MET A 68 -35.19 -8.83 12.32
C MET A 68 -35.57 -7.53 13.03
N ASP A 69 -34.58 -6.78 13.55
CA ASP A 69 -34.76 -5.44 14.12
C ASP A 69 -34.99 -4.33 13.08
N GLY A 70 -35.13 -4.70 11.79
CA GLY A 70 -35.39 -3.76 10.70
C GLY A 70 -34.17 -2.98 10.21
N ALA A 71 -32.97 -3.41 10.55
CA ALA A 71 -31.76 -2.74 10.06
C ALA A 71 -31.49 -3.03 8.57
N GLY A 72 -31.37 -2.00 7.77
CA GLY A 72 -30.96 -2.10 6.37
C GLY A 72 -29.46 -2.43 6.23
N HIS A 73 -29.02 -2.87 5.05
CA HIS A 73 -27.64 -3.30 4.77
C HIS A 73 -26.57 -2.27 5.14
N PHE A 74 -26.80 -0.99 4.85
CA PHE A 74 -25.86 0.07 5.21
C PHE A 74 -25.74 0.25 6.74
N ARG A 75 -26.87 0.15 7.46
CA ARG A 75 -26.85 0.22 8.92
C ARG A 75 -26.06 -0.94 9.52
N ILE A 76 -26.26 -2.16 9.02
CA ILE A 76 -25.50 -3.34 9.43
C ILE A 76 -24.01 -3.13 9.14
N LEU A 77 -23.65 -2.67 7.94
CA LEU A 77 -22.27 -2.42 7.56
C LEU A 77 -21.59 -1.41 8.51
N PHE A 78 -22.17 -0.22 8.70
CA PHE A 78 -21.55 0.85 9.45
C PHE A 78 -21.62 0.67 10.98
N SER A 79 -22.72 0.08 11.49
CA SER A 79 -22.93 -0.04 12.94
C SER A 79 -22.46 -1.36 13.51
N ILE A 80 -22.30 -2.42 12.71
CA ILE A 80 -21.91 -3.75 13.20
C ILE A 80 -20.62 -4.21 12.54
N VAL A 81 -20.61 -4.36 11.21
CA VAL A 81 -19.48 -4.99 10.51
C VAL A 81 -18.20 -4.18 10.62
N LEU A 82 -18.23 -2.88 10.30
CA LEU A 82 -17.03 -2.03 10.35
C LEU A 82 -16.45 -1.89 11.77
N PRO A 83 -17.26 -1.65 12.82
CA PRO A 83 -16.72 -1.59 14.18
C PRO A 83 -16.08 -2.90 14.65
N LEU A 84 -16.69 -4.04 14.34
CA LEU A 84 -16.13 -5.36 14.68
C LEU A 84 -14.89 -5.71 13.86
N SER A 85 -14.77 -5.14 12.66
CA SER A 85 -13.64 -5.35 11.74
C SER A 85 -12.49 -4.36 11.96
N LYS A 86 -12.52 -3.49 12.98
CA LYS A 86 -11.46 -2.51 13.25
C LYS A 86 -10.04 -3.10 13.27
N PRO A 87 -9.76 -4.26 13.87
CA PRO A 87 -8.41 -4.81 13.89
C PRO A 87 -7.88 -5.14 12.49
N ILE A 88 -8.70 -5.78 11.65
CA ILE A 88 -8.29 -6.12 10.29
C ILE A 88 -8.19 -4.87 9.41
N LEU A 89 -9.08 -3.91 9.58
CA LEU A 89 -9.01 -2.63 8.85
C LEU A 89 -7.74 -1.86 9.20
N ALA A 90 -7.32 -1.84 10.46
CA ALA A 90 -6.07 -1.23 10.89
C ALA A 90 -4.86 -1.94 10.23
N THR A 91 -4.86 -3.27 10.18
CA THR A 91 -3.81 -4.07 9.53
C THR A 91 -3.72 -3.77 8.04
N LEU A 92 -4.86 -3.75 7.32
CA LEU A 92 -4.89 -3.45 5.90
C LEU A 92 -4.50 -2.00 5.60
N SER A 93 -4.91 -1.06 6.45
CA SER A 93 -4.49 0.35 6.36
C SER A 93 -2.97 0.48 6.47
N LEU A 94 -2.35 -0.31 7.37
CA LEU A 94 -0.90 -0.38 7.47
C LEU A 94 -0.26 -0.92 6.19
N PHE A 95 -0.78 -2.01 5.63
CA PHE A 95 -0.24 -2.55 4.38
C PHE A 95 -0.28 -1.53 3.24
N TYR A 96 -1.38 -0.80 3.11
CA TYR A 96 -1.49 0.29 2.14
C TYR A 96 -0.53 1.43 2.46
N ALA A 97 -0.42 1.86 3.72
CA ALA A 97 0.46 2.96 4.13
C ALA A 97 1.93 2.64 3.87
N VAL A 98 2.40 1.45 4.29
CA VAL A 98 3.79 1.00 4.06
C VAL A 98 4.06 0.79 2.57
N GLY A 99 3.13 0.18 1.85
CA GLY A 99 3.23 0.01 0.40
C GLY A 99 3.38 1.35 -0.32
N ARG A 100 2.59 2.36 0.08
CA ARG A 100 2.67 3.72 -0.48
C ARG A 100 3.94 4.45 -0.09
N TRP A 101 4.37 4.31 1.15
CA TRP A 101 5.62 4.91 1.59
C TRP A 101 6.82 4.42 0.78
N ASN A 102 6.85 3.13 0.44
CA ASN A 102 7.94 2.52 -0.30
C ASN A 102 7.79 2.63 -1.83
N ALA A 103 6.63 3.03 -2.34
CA ALA A 103 6.36 3.11 -3.77
C ALA A 103 7.13 4.27 -4.41
N TYR A 104 8.01 3.95 -5.36
CA TYR A 104 8.71 4.93 -6.19
C TYR A 104 8.62 4.60 -7.68
N GLN A 105 8.43 3.33 -8.02
CA GLN A 105 8.43 2.86 -9.41
C GLN A 105 7.34 3.52 -10.25
N ASP A 106 6.12 3.61 -9.72
CA ASP A 106 5.01 4.26 -10.44
C ASP A 106 5.30 5.73 -10.71
N ALA A 107 5.85 6.43 -9.71
CA ALA A 107 6.23 7.82 -9.87
C ALA A 107 7.40 7.99 -10.87
N LEU A 108 8.32 7.02 -10.93
CA LEU A 108 9.41 7.01 -11.91
C LEU A 108 8.88 6.95 -13.35
N PHE A 109 7.81 6.18 -13.59
CA PHE A 109 7.24 6.02 -14.91
C PHE A 109 6.20 7.08 -15.28
N TYR A 110 5.38 7.51 -14.30
CA TYR A 110 4.22 8.35 -14.58
C TYR A 110 4.48 9.84 -14.36
N ILE A 111 5.47 10.22 -13.52
CA ILE A 111 5.78 11.62 -13.20
C ILE A 111 7.09 12.03 -13.87
N LYS A 112 6.97 12.62 -15.06
CA LYS A 112 8.14 13.02 -15.88
C LYS A 112 8.51 14.49 -15.69
N HIS A 113 7.55 15.40 -15.83
CA HIS A 113 7.77 16.84 -15.85
C HIS A 113 7.49 17.51 -14.50
N ASN A 114 6.45 17.07 -13.79
CA ASN A 114 6.04 17.69 -12.54
C ASN A 114 6.89 17.18 -11.35
N VAL A 115 8.02 17.86 -11.10
CA VAL A 115 8.98 17.48 -10.04
C VAL A 115 8.38 17.56 -8.63
N ASP A 116 7.40 18.42 -8.42
CA ASP A 116 6.77 18.63 -7.11
C ASP A 116 5.93 17.42 -6.67
N LEU A 117 5.39 16.66 -7.63
CA LEU A 117 4.64 15.44 -7.34
C LEU A 117 5.51 14.21 -7.05
N ARG A 118 6.84 14.33 -7.16
CA ARG A 118 7.73 13.19 -6.90
C ARG A 118 7.77 12.84 -5.42
N PRO A 119 7.40 11.61 -5.05
CA PRO A 119 7.47 11.16 -3.66
C PRO A 119 8.91 11.13 -3.15
N LEU A 120 9.06 11.15 -1.83
CA LEU A 120 10.36 11.14 -1.16
C LEU A 120 11.25 9.99 -1.65
N GLN A 121 10.71 8.78 -1.75
CA GLN A 121 11.46 7.59 -2.18
C GLN A 121 12.05 7.74 -3.59
N LEU A 122 11.33 8.37 -4.53
CA LEU A 122 11.86 8.65 -5.86
C LEU A 122 12.99 9.70 -5.80
N LYS A 123 12.86 10.72 -4.95
CA LYS A 123 13.93 11.72 -4.76
C LYS A 123 15.19 11.07 -4.18
N LEU A 124 15.05 10.19 -3.19
CA LEU A 124 16.16 9.43 -2.61
C LEU A 124 16.79 8.48 -3.64
N TYR A 125 15.98 7.81 -4.46
CA TYR A 125 16.46 6.97 -5.56
C TYR A 125 17.36 7.76 -6.52
N TYR A 126 16.93 8.94 -6.96
CA TYR A 126 17.75 9.79 -7.83
C TYR A 126 19.05 10.24 -7.16
N LEU A 127 19.02 10.61 -5.88
CA LEU A 127 20.23 10.97 -5.16
C LEU A 127 21.25 9.83 -5.12
N VAL A 128 20.79 8.60 -4.87
CA VAL A 128 21.65 7.41 -4.85
C VAL A 128 22.23 7.10 -6.23
N VAL A 129 21.40 7.18 -7.28
CA VAL A 129 21.83 6.92 -8.67
C VAL A 129 22.85 7.97 -9.12
N GLN A 130 22.57 9.26 -8.94
CA GLN A 130 23.48 10.36 -9.30
C GLN A 130 24.82 10.26 -8.57
N ALA A 131 24.79 9.94 -7.26
CA ALA A 131 26.02 9.76 -6.51
C ALA A 131 26.87 8.58 -7.01
N SER A 132 26.24 7.54 -7.52
CA SER A 132 26.94 6.39 -8.10
C SER A 132 27.53 6.70 -9.47
N GLU A 133 26.84 7.49 -10.30
CA GLU A 133 27.30 7.90 -11.62
C GLU A 133 28.46 8.92 -11.51
N SER A 134 28.34 9.94 -10.66
CA SER A 134 29.41 10.93 -10.45
C SER A 134 30.68 10.28 -9.93
N PHE A 135 30.58 9.28 -9.05
CA PHE A 135 31.73 8.54 -8.56
C PHE A 135 32.47 7.77 -9.66
N GLN A 136 31.75 7.24 -10.65
CA GLN A 136 32.39 6.56 -11.79
C GLN A 136 33.10 7.53 -12.74
N LEU A 137 32.60 8.78 -12.85
CA LEU A 137 33.19 9.81 -13.70
C LEU A 137 34.36 10.55 -13.03
N GLU A 138 34.36 10.65 -11.69
CA GLU A 138 35.32 11.42 -10.90
C GLU A 138 36.45 10.58 -10.28
N MET A 139 36.79 9.42 -10.82
CA MET A 139 37.97 8.67 -10.37
C MET A 139 39.33 9.48 -10.45
N THR A 140 39.27 10.71 -10.92
CA THR A 140 40.40 11.59 -11.11
C THR A 140 40.50 12.80 -10.14
N GLN A 141 39.44 13.06 -9.34
CA GLN A 141 39.47 14.18 -8.38
C GLN A 141 38.75 13.80 -7.06
N VAL A 142 39.36 14.22 -5.95
CA VAL A 142 38.91 13.96 -4.58
C VAL A 142 37.48 14.48 -4.38
N SER A 143 36.47 13.62 -4.53
CA SER A 143 35.08 13.94 -4.19
C SER A 143 34.91 13.87 -2.68
N LEU A 144 34.38 14.94 -2.07
CA LEU A 144 34.13 15.06 -0.63
C LEU A 144 32.95 14.19 -0.12
N SER A 145 32.24 13.51 -0.98
CA SER A 145 31.11 12.66 -0.59
C SER A 145 31.32 11.22 -1.05
N ASN A 146 31.55 10.35 -0.07
CA ASN A 146 31.56 8.90 -0.31
C ASN A 146 30.14 8.41 -0.65
N PRO A 147 29.90 7.80 -1.84
CA PRO A 147 28.57 7.29 -2.25
C PRO A 147 27.98 6.31 -1.26
N GLU A 148 28.80 5.52 -0.57
CA GLU A 148 28.37 4.56 0.45
C GLU A 148 27.75 5.26 1.68
N VAL A 149 28.34 6.38 2.11
CA VAL A 149 27.81 7.20 3.21
C VAL A 149 26.46 7.82 2.82
N LEU A 150 26.35 8.33 1.60
CA LEU A 150 25.09 8.89 1.10
C LEU A 150 23.99 7.82 1.02
N LYS A 151 24.31 6.62 0.50
CA LYS A 151 23.38 5.48 0.48
C LYS A 151 22.92 5.13 1.90
N ALA A 152 23.85 5.01 2.86
CA ALA A 152 23.52 4.72 4.25
C ALA A 152 22.61 5.79 4.86
N ALA A 153 22.90 7.08 4.63
CA ALA A 153 22.08 8.19 5.08
C ALA A 153 20.66 8.14 4.48
N CYS A 154 20.52 7.87 3.18
CA CYS A 154 19.24 7.72 2.52
C CYS A 154 18.42 6.57 3.12
N VAL A 155 19.04 5.43 3.40
CA VAL A 155 18.37 4.28 4.03
C VAL A 155 17.86 4.64 5.42
N VAL A 156 18.69 5.26 6.26
CA VAL A 156 18.28 5.71 7.61
C VAL A 156 17.10 6.69 7.51
N PHE A 157 17.21 7.69 6.64
CA PHE A 157 16.16 8.69 6.46
C PHE A 157 14.84 8.09 5.95
N ALA A 158 14.90 7.12 5.03
CA ALA A 158 13.74 6.44 4.49
C ALA A 158 13.04 5.53 5.51
N THR A 159 13.81 4.89 6.41
CA THR A 159 13.28 3.91 7.37
C THR A 159 12.80 4.56 8.67
N LEU A 160 13.35 5.70 9.07
CA LEU A 160 13.06 6.35 10.35
C LEU A 160 11.56 6.62 10.57
N PRO A 161 10.78 7.17 9.63
CA PRO A 161 9.35 7.38 9.81
C PRO A 161 8.57 6.07 10.05
N ILE A 162 8.95 4.99 9.36
CA ILE A 162 8.30 3.67 9.53
C ILE A 162 8.57 3.14 10.94
N ILE A 163 9.83 3.23 11.41
CA ILE A 163 10.21 2.80 12.76
C ILE A 163 9.44 3.61 13.82
N CYS A 164 9.28 4.90 13.64
CA CYS A 164 8.51 5.75 14.57
C CYS A 164 7.02 5.40 14.62
N VAL A 165 6.44 5.01 13.49
CA VAL A 165 5.00 4.68 13.40
C VAL A 165 4.72 3.25 13.88
N TYR A 166 5.68 2.33 13.76
CA TYR A 166 5.51 0.90 14.09
C TYR A 166 4.96 0.64 15.50
N PRO A 167 5.45 1.26 16.60
CA PRO A 167 4.92 1.00 17.95
C PRO A 167 3.43 1.33 18.12
N PHE A 168 2.95 2.34 17.41
CA PHE A 168 1.54 2.73 17.48
C PHE A 168 0.61 1.71 16.80
N ILE A 169 1.12 1.01 15.79
CA ILE A 169 0.34 0.07 14.99
C ILE A 169 0.45 -1.35 15.55
N GLN A 170 1.59 -1.70 16.18
CA GLN A 170 1.86 -3.02 16.75
C GLN A 170 0.73 -3.50 17.69
N LYS A 171 0.16 -2.60 18.49
CA LYS A 171 -0.94 -2.93 19.41
C LYS A 171 -2.19 -3.48 18.69
N TYR A 172 -2.47 -3.03 17.46
CA TYR A 172 -3.60 -3.53 16.67
C TYR A 172 -3.30 -4.86 16.00
N PHE A 173 -2.02 -5.09 15.67
CA PHE A 173 -1.56 -6.33 15.04
C PHE A 173 -1.65 -7.53 16.00
N VAL A 174 -1.21 -7.36 17.24
CA VAL A 174 -1.24 -8.42 18.27
C VAL A 174 -2.69 -8.85 18.55
N GLN A 175 -3.63 -7.93 18.58
CA GLN A 175 -5.04 -8.24 18.80
C GLN A 175 -5.68 -8.99 17.62
N GLY A 176 -5.29 -8.69 16.37
CA GLY A 176 -5.83 -9.33 15.18
C GLY A 176 -5.34 -10.77 14.98
N VAL A 177 -4.08 -11.04 15.28
CA VAL A 177 -3.47 -12.38 15.13
C VAL A 177 -3.94 -13.35 16.24
N MET A 178 -4.13 -12.86 17.45
CA MET A 178 -4.58 -13.70 18.59
C MET A 178 -6.01 -14.22 18.42
N LEU A 179 -6.90 -13.48 17.75
CA LEU A 179 -8.27 -13.93 17.47
C LEU A 179 -8.35 -15.07 16.46
N GLY A 180 -7.34 -15.24 15.60
CA GLY A 180 -7.25 -16.36 14.67
C GLY A 180 -6.63 -17.63 15.24
N ALA A 181 -5.88 -17.51 16.36
CA ALA A 181 -5.14 -18.63 16.98
C ALA A 181 -5.92 -19.35 18.07
N ILE A 182 -7.06 -18.83 18.53
CA ILE A 182 -7.86 -19.40 19.65
C ILE A 182 -9.06 -20.22 19.13
N LYS A 183 -9.03 -20.70 17.89
CA LYS A 183 -9.99 -21.68 17.38
C LYS A 183 -9.31 -23.04 17.22
N GLU A 184 -8.98 -23.67 18.34
CA GLU A 184 -8.98 -25.12 18.54
C GLU A 184 -9.97 -25.48 19.65
#